data_fba8d3d56eea8f36e23a35c1d1be6c05
#
_entry.id   fba8d3d56eea8f36e23a35c1d1be6c05
#
_cell.length_a   1.000
_cell.length_b   1.000
_cell.length_c   1.000
_cell.angle_alpha   90.00
_cell.angle_beta   90.00
_cell.angle_gamma   90.00
#
_symmetry.space_group_name_H-M   'P 1'
#
loop_
_entity.id
_entity.type
_entity.pdbx_description
1 polymer ?
#
loop_
_entity_poly.entity_id
_entity_poly.type
_entity_poly.pdbx_seq_one_letter_code
_entity_poly.pdbx_strand_id
1 'polypeptide(L)' 'MDKKNSGVGVLDKAVAILATLESGPHSLAELVAATGIARPTAHRLAVALEFHRLVARDLNGRFIIGPRSSE' A
#
# COMPACT_ATOMS: atom_id res chain seq x y z
N MET A 1 16.37 10.25 -16.41
CA MET A 1 15.95 9.50 -15.25
C MET A 1 15.09 10.33 -14.32
N ASP A 2 14.02 9.76 -13.88
CA ASP A 2 13.14 10.44 -12.96
C ASP A 2 13.76 10.44 -11.58
N LYS A 3 13.89 11.62 -10.99
CA LYS A 3 14.51 11.77 -9.69
C LYS A 3 13.57 11.52 -8.53
N LYS A 4 12.30 11.36 -8.81
CA LYS A 4 11.31 11.24 -7.75
C LYS A 4 11.04 9.80 -7.36
N ASN A 5 11.61 8.86 -8.06
CA ASN A 5 11.38 7.47 -7.74
C ASN A 5 12.64 6.66 -8.00
N SER A 6 12.57 5.40 -7.66
CA SER A 6 13.71 4.50 -7.75
C SER A 6 13.95 3.97 -9.15
N GLY A 7 13.10 4.32 -10.09
CA GLY A 7 13.14 3.75 -11.43
C GLY A 7 12.39 2.44 -11.56
N VAL A 8 11.77 1.98 -10.47
CA VAL A 8 10.96 0.76 -10.46
C VAL A 8 9.55 1.15 -10.04
N GLY A 9 8.68 1.39 -11.04
CA GLY A 9 7.35 1.94 -10.77
C GLY A 9 6.52 1.13 -9.78
N VAL A 10 6.56 -0.20 -9.90
CA VAL A 10 5.79 -1.04 -8.99
C VAL A 10 6.27 -0.89 -7.55
N LEU A 11 7.58 -0.88 -7.36
CA LEU A 11 8.14 -0.74 -6.04
C LEU A 11 7.78 0.62 -5.43
N ASP A 12 7.88 1.67 -6.23
CA ASP A 12 7.53 3.00 -5.75
C ASP A 12 6.08 3.09 -5.33
N LYS A 13 5.19 2.46 -6.09
CA LYS A 13 3.77 2.44 -5.77
C LYS A 13 3.51 1.64 -4.49
N ALA A 14 4.19 0.51 -4.33
CA ALA A 14 4.04 -0.30 -3.13
C ALA A 14 4.50 0.48 -1.90
N VAL A 15 5.61 1.19 -2.00
CA VAL A 15 6.10 2.01 -0.90
C VAL A 15 5.11 3.12 -0.57
N ALA A 16 4.50 3.72 -1.59
CA ALA A 16 3.51 4.77 -1.36
C ALA A 16 2.32 4.25 -0.55
N ILE A 17 1.88 3.02 -0.86
CA ILE A 17 0.79 2.40 -0.10
C ILE A 17 1.21 2.18 1.35
N LEU A 18 2.39 1.62 1.56
CA LEU A 18 2.87 1.37 2.92
C LEU A 18 3.02 2.66 3.71
N ALA A 19 3.55 3.69 3.07
CA ALA A 19 3.72 4.99 3.73
C ALA A 19 2.38 5.58 4.14
N THR A 20 1.37 5.44 3.28
CA THR A 20 0.03 5.92 3.59
C THR A 20 -0.53 5.19 4.80
N LEU A 21 -0.33 3.88 4.87
CA LEU A 21 -0.87 3.08 5.96
C LEU A 21 -0.16 3.34 7.29
N GLU A 22 1.00 3.95 7.26
CA GLU A 22 1.67 4.34 8.51
C GLU A 22 0.85 5.33 9.32
N SER A 23 -0.01 6.09 8.66
CA SER A 23 -0.86 7.05 9.38
C SER A 23 -2.15 6.42 9.92
N GLY A 24 -2.39 5.17 9.63
CA GLY A 24 -3.55 4.45 10.14
C GLY A 24 -4.25 3.64 9.08
N PRO A 25 -5.35 2.97 9.44
CA PRO A 25 -6.08 2.12 8.50
C PRO A 25 -6.68 2.93 7.35
N HIS A 26 -6.70 2.33 6.18
CA HIS A 26 -7.27 2.95 4.98
C HIS A 26 -8.03 1.90 4.18
N SER A 27 -9.19 2.28 3.66
CA SER A 27 -9.89 1.45 2.70
C SER A 27 -9.18 1.53 1.35
N LEU A 28 -9.56 0.65 0.41
CA LEU A 28 -9.00 0.72 -0.92
C LEU A 28 -9.27 2.07 -1.56
N ALA A 29 -10.49 2.58 -1.41
CA ALA A 29 -10.84 3.88 -1.96
C ALA A 29 -9.96 4.98 -1.37
N GLU A 30 -9.68 4.90 -0.07
CA GLU A 30 -8.83 5.88 0.58
C GLU A 30 -7.39 5.79 0.10
N LEU A 31 -6.90 4.58 -0.15
CA LEU A 31 -5.57 4.41 -0.71
C LEU A 31 -5.46 5.01 -2.10
N VAL A 32 -6.48 4.80 -2.93
CA VAL A 32 -6.52 5.38 -4.27
C VAL A 32 -6.48 6.91 -4.16
N ALA A 33 -7.29 7.47 -3.28
CA ALA A 33 -7.34 8.92 -3.11
C ALA A 33 -6.01 9.48 -2.61
N ALA A 34 -5.39 8.79 -1.67
CA ALA A 34 -4.16 9.30 -1.05
C ALA A 34 -2.94 9.15 -1.94
N THR A 35 -2.87 8.08 -2.72
CA THR A 35 -1.67 7.79 -3.51
C THR A 35 -1.80 8.19 -4.97
N GLY A 36 -3.01 8.33 -5.48
CA GLY A 36 -3.22 8.59 -6.89
C GLY A 36 -3.03 7.37 -7.77
N ILE A 37 -2.83 6.20 -7.19
CA ILE A 37 -2.67 4.97 -7.95
C ILE A 37 -4.03 4.52 -8.44
N ALA A 38 -4.12 4.07 -9.69
CA ALA A 38 -5.37 3.58 -10.25
C ALA A 38 -5.90 2.41 -9.41
N ARG A 39 -7.22 2.34 -9.27
CA ARG A 39 -7.84 1.37 -8.37
C ARG A 39 -7.43 -0.08 -8.63
N PRO A 40 -7.43 -0.58 -9.88
CA PRO A 40 -7.02 -1.97 -10.09
C PRO A 40 -5.58 -2.23 -9.66
N THR A 41 -4.70 -1.27 -9.93
CA THR A 41 -3.30 -1.40 -9.55
C THR A 41 -3.14 -1.35 -8.04
N ALA A 42 -3.84 -0.42 -7.39
CA ALA A 42 -3.78 -0.31 -5.93
C ALA A 42 -4.28 -1.59 -5.26
N HIS A 43 -5.36 -2.16 -5.78
CA HIS A 43 -5.90 -3.40 -5.24
C HIS A 43 -4.90 -4.54 -5.38
N ARG A 44 -4.33 -4.67 -6.58
CA ARG A 44 -3.38 -5.73 -6.86
C ARG A 44 -2.15 -5.64 -5.97
N LEU A 45 -1.64 -4.43 -5.78
CA LEU A 45 -0.49 -4.21 -4.93
C LEU A 45 -0.81 -4.48 -3.47
N ALA A 46 -1.97 -4.03 -3.00
CA ALA A 46 -2.37 -4.26 -1.62
C ALA A 46 -2.50 -5.75 -1.33
N VAL A 47 -3.07 -6.51 -2.26
CA VAL A 47 -3.21 -7.96 -2.10
C VAL A 47 -1.83 -8.62 -2.09
N ALA A 48 -0.93 -8.19 -2.96
CA ALA A 48 0.41 -8.75 -2.99
C ALA A 48 1.17 -8.45 -1.69
N LEU A 49 1.02 -7.23 -1.19
CA LEU A 49 1.66 -6.86 0.07
C LEU A 49 1.07 -7.64 1.24
N GLU A 50 -0.22 -7.89 1.19
CA GLU A 50 -0.89 -8.71 2.20
C GLU A 50 -0.35 -10.13 2.19
N PHE A 51 -0.14 -10.67 1.00
CA PHE A 51 0.42 -12.02 0.85
C PHE A 51 1.79 -12.13 1.52
N HIS A 52 2.58 -11.08 1.44
CA HIS A 52 3.92 -11.07 2.04
C HIS A 52 3.91 -10.55 3.48
N ARG A 53 2.74 -10.33 4.05
CA ARG A 53 2.55 -9.88 5.43
C ARG A 53 3.08 -8.49 5.71
N LEU A 54 3.29 -7.70 4.67
CA LEU A 54 3.63 -6.30 4.83
C LEU A 54 2.38 -5.46 5.09
N VAL A 55 1.23 -5.96 4.70
CA VAL A 55 -0.07 -5.34 4.88
C VAL A 55 -1.01 -6.40 5.44
N ALA A 56 -1.95 -5.99 6.24
CA ALA A 56 -3.01 -6.88 6.75
C ALA A 56 -4.34 -6.15 6.63
N ARG A 57 -5.39 -6.75 7.10
CA ARG A 57 -6.71 -6.13 7.12
C ARG A 57 -7.23 -6.14 8.55
N ASP A 58 -7.86 -5.03 8.93
CA ASP A 58 -8.47 -4.97 10.25
C ASP A 58 -9.89 -5.56 10.20
N LEU A 59 -10.58 -5.48 11.31
CA LEU A 59 -11.91 -6.07 11.42
C LEU A 59 -12.92 -5.39 10.51
N ASN A 60 -12.66 -4.18 10.10
CA ASN A 60 -13.53 -3.44 9.19
C ASN A 60 -13.14 -3.64 7.72
N GLY A 61 -12.15 -4.47 7.47
CA GLY A 61 -11.70 -4.74 6.11
C GLY A 61 -10.80 -3.68 5.54
N ARG A 62 -10.34 -2.73 6.35
CA ARG A 62 -9.40 -1.73 5.89
C ARG A 62 -7.98 -2.25 5.98
N PHE A 63 -7.13 -1.73 5.11
CA PHE A 63 -5.74 -2.15 5.10
C PHE A 63 -4.96 -1.47 6.20
N ILE A 64 -4.06 -2.21 6.82
CA ILE A 64 -3.18 -1.71 7.87
C ILE A 64 -1.78 -2.28 7.62
N ILE A 65 -0.80 -1.71 8.29
CA ILE A 65 0.56 -2.24 8.25
C ILE A 65 0.54 -3.64 8.88
N GLY A 66 1.15 -4.58 8.23
CA GLY A 66 1.11 -5.97 8.66
C GLY A 66 2.19 -6.34 9.64
N PRO A 67 2.14 -7.59 10.13
CA PRO A 67 3.05 -8.02 11.20
C PRO A 67 4.51 -8.07 10.80
N ARG A 68 4.80 -8.26 9.51
CA ARG A 68 6.20 -8.31 9.08
C ARG A 68 6.90 -6.98 9.31
N SER A 69 6.17 -5.90 9.13
CA SER A 69 6.74 -4.56 9.28
C SER A 69 6.98 -4.17 10.72
N SER A 70 6.36 -4.85 11.65
CA SER A 70 6.51 -4.50 13.06
C SER A 70 7.65 -5.23 13.74
N GLU A 71 8.35 -6.05 13.04
CA GLU A 71 9.44 -6.83 13.60
C GLU A 71 10.66 -6.01 13.95
#